data_879f156a69c66d56e9d228d9ccefcbeb
#
_entry.id   879f156a69c66d56e9d228d9ccefcbeb
#
_cell.length_a   1.000
_cell.length_b   1.000
_cell.length_c   1.000
_cell.angle_alpha   90.00
_cell.angle_beta   90.00
_cell.angle_gamma   90.00
#
_symmetry.space_group_name_H-M   'P 1'
#
loop_
_entity.id
_entity.type
_entity.pdbx_description
1 polymer ?
#
loop_
_entity_poly.entity_id
_entity_poly.type
_entity_poly.pdbx_seq_one_letter_code
_entity_poly.pdbx_strand_id
1 'polypeptide(L)'
;MLIREYSDSDLNALRKMHASQDFDYSFPDLSDPLFVSKLILEDDAGRTVLASLARLTCEMYLLVDPTAGNPRERFGRLQMLHLAGERDLIARGLEDAHAWLPPRIAKRFGRRLESFGWVRDDGWTPYCRRLRD
;
A
#
# COMPACT_ATOMS: atom_id res chain seq x y z
N MET A 1 8.04 -13.01 27.97
CA MET A 1 7.72 -12.40 26.66
C MET A 1 8.54 -13.03 25.55
N LEU A 2 7.92 -13.37 24.46
CA LEU A 2 8.59 -13.99 23.32
C LEU A 2 8.11 -13.36 22.01
N ILE A 3 9.05 -12.93 21.17
CA ILE A 3 8.77 -12.51 19.79
C ILE A 3 9.15 -13.66 18.87
N ARG A 4 8.23 -14.06 18.02
CA ARG A 4 8.44 -15.16 17.07
C ARG A 4 7.71 -14.90 15.76
N GLU A 5 8.00 -15.71 14.75
CA GLU A 5 7.26 -15.66 13.50
C GLU A 5 5.83 -16.19 13.67
N TYR A 6 4.94 -15.65 12.84
CA TYR A 6 3.57 -16.11 12.71
C TYR A 6 3.52 -17.55 12.18
N SER A 7 2.55 -18.30 12.65
CA SER A 7 2.14 -19.59 12.05
C SER A 7 0.62 -19.60 11.88
N ASP A 8 0.12 -20.52 11.05
CA ASP A 8 -1.33 -20.59 10.77
C ASP A 8 -2.18 -20.84 12.01
N SER A 9 -1.60 -21.43 13.04
CA SER A 9 -2.28 -21.62 14.34
C SER A 9 -2.59 -20.31 15.06
N ASP A 10 -1.94 -19.20 14.67
CA ASP A 10 -2.19 -17.87 15.26
C ASP A 10 -3.40 -17.17 14.64
N LEU A 11 -3.88 -17.65 13.50
CA LEU A 11 -4.86 -16.91 12.69
C LEU A 11 -6.14 -16.57 13.48
N ASN A 12 -6.67 -17.53 14.24
CA ASN A 12 -7.90 -17.29 15.01
C ASN A 12 -7.73 -16.21 16.09
N ALA A 13 -6.59 -16.19 16.76
CA ALA A 13 -6.28 -15.19 17.77
C ALA A 13 -6.18 -13.79 17.13
N LEU A 14 -5.53 -13.68 15.96
CA LEU A 14 -5.40 -12.41 15.26
C LEU A 14 -6.74 -11.90 14.73
N ARG A 15 -7.59 -12.77 14.22
CA ARG A 15 -8.94 -12.39 13.80
C ARG A 15 -9.78 -11.86 14.96
N LYS A 16 -9.68 -12.48 16.13
CA LYS A 16 -10.37 -12.00 17.33
C LYS A 16 -9.84 -10.64 17.77
N MET A 17 -8.52 -10.42 17.72
CA MET A 17 -7.92 -9.14 18.05
C MET A 17 -8.40 -8.05 17.09
N HIS A 18 -8.40 -8.31 15.80
CA HIS A 18 -8.89 -7.38 14.80
C HIS A 18 -10.36 -7.04 15.04
N ALA A 19 -11.20 -8.03 15.27
CA ALA A 19 -12.62 -7.82 15.54
C ALA A 19 -12.85 -6.97 16.81
N SER A 20 -12.05 -7.18 17.87
CA SER A 20 -12.17 -6.43 19.11
C SER A 20 -11.71 -4.98 19.02
N GLN A 21 -10.86 -4.64 18.02
CA GLN A 21 -10.39 -3.27 17.78
C GLN A 21 -11.37 -2.45 16.94
N ASP A 22 -12.37 -3.10 16.34
CA ASP A 22 -13.44 -2.45 15.56
C ASP A 22 -12.91 -1.55 14.43
N PHE A 23 -11.90 -2.02 13.70
CA PHE A 23 -11.35 -1.31 12.55
C PHE A 23 -12.29 -1.39 11.33
N ASP A 24 -12.33 -0.33 10.54
CA ASP A 24 -13.16 -0.23 9.34
C ASP A 24 -12.66 -1.05 8.14
N TYR A 25 -11.46 -1.61 8.22
CA TYR A 25 -10.91 -2.44 7.15
C TYR A 25 -11.07 -3.93 7.44
N SER A 26 -11.17 -4.73 6.38
CA SER A 26 -11.26 -6.18 6.48
C SER A 26 -9.94 -6.80 6.96
N PHE A 27 -10.03 -7.90 7.71
CA PHE A 27 -8.84 -8.65 8.10
C PHE A 27 -8.10 -9.13 6.84
N PRO A 28 -6.78 -8.88 6.72
CA PRO A 28 -6.03 -9.21 5.52
C PRO A 28 -5.83 -10.72 5.34
N ASP A 29 -5.62 -11.15 4.10
CA ASP A 29 -5.22 -12.52 3.80
C ASP A 29 -3.72 -12.69 4.09
N LEU A 30 -3.40 -13.31 5.20
CA LEU A 30 -2.01 -13.51 5.64
C LEU A 30 -1.26 -14.58 4.84
N SER A 31 -1.95 -15.33 3.96
CA SER A 31 -1.30 -16.24 3.03
C SER A 31 -0.75 -15.55 1.78
N ASP A 32 -1.09 -14.28 1.57
CA ASP A 32 -0.59 -13.50 0.45
C ASP A 32 0.93 -13.36 0.54
N PRO A 33 1.68 -13.75 -0.52
CA PRO A 33 3.15 -13.66 -0.51
C PRO A 33 3.70 -12.24 -0.36
N LEU A 34 2.87 -11.21 -0.55
CA LEU A 34 3.27 -9.82 -0.30
C LEU A 34 3.49 -9.51 1.17
N PHE A 35 2.96 -10.34 2.10
CA PHE A 35 3.31 -10.22 3.52
C PHE A 35 4.72 -10.75 3.74
N VAL A 36 5.68 -9.83 3.84
CA VAL A 36 7.12 -10.14 3.93
C VAL A 36 7.62 -10.26 5.36
N SER A 37 6.85 -9.79 6.33
CA SER A 37 7.17 -9.91 7.76
C SER A 37 5.88 -10.08 8.54
N LYS A 38 5.82 -11.16 9.32
CA LYS A 38 4.68 -11.48 10.19
C LYS A 38 5.24 -11.92 11.53
N LEU A 39 5.15 -11.05 12.53
CA LEU A 39 5.73 -11.28 13.85
C LEU A 39 4.63 -11.28 14.92
N ILE A 40 4.79 -12.19 15.86
CA ILE A 40 3.88 -12.38 16.99
C ILE A 40 4.65 -12.10 18.27
N LEU A 41 3.99 -11.41 19.21
CA LEU A 41 4.47 -11.30 20.58
C LEU A 41 3.55 -12.08 21.51
N GLU A 42 4.14 -13.03 22.23
CA GLU A 42 3.49 -13.74 23.30
C GLU A 42 3.83 -13.11 24.68
N ASP A 43 2.86 -13.08 25.56
CA ASP A 43 3.11 -12.72 26.96
C ASP A 43 3.75 -13.90 27.73
N ASP A 44 4.00 -13.70 29.02
CA ASP A 44 4.64 -14.71 29.87
C ASP A 44 3.75 -15.95 30.09
N ALA A 45 2.45 -15.82 29.82
CA ALA A 45 1.51 -16.96 29.86
C ALA A 45 1.37 -17.68 28.53
N GLY A 46 2.15 -17.30 27.52
CA GLY A 46 2.10 -17.90 26.17
C GLY A 46 0.94 -17.44 25.32
N ARG A 47 0.26 -16.34 25.69
CA ARG A 47 -0.85 -15.80 24.89
C ARG A 47 -0.34 -14.83 23.86
N THR A 48 -0.90 -14.91 22.65
CA THR A 48 -0.66 -13.94 21.59
C THR A 48 -1.34 -12.61 21.98
N VAL A 49 -0.55 -11.56 22.16
CA VAL A 49 -1.04 -10.25 22.63
C VAL A 49 -0.81 -9.13 21.65
N LEU A 50 0.14 -9.28 20.71
CA LEU A 50 0.43 -8.30 19.67
C LEU A 50 0.87 -9.01 18.40
N ALA A 51 0.62 -8.39 17.27
CA ALA A 51 1.13 -8.82 15.97
C ALA A 51 1.62 -7.62 15.18
N SER A 52 2.72 -7.82 14.45
CA SER A 52 3.23 -6.87 13.48
C SER A 52 3.23 -7.55 12.12
N LEU A 53 2.46 -6.98 11.17
CA LEU A 53 2.26 -7.56 9.85
C LEU A 53 2.65 -6.52 8.80
N ALA A 54 3.62 -6.84 7.96
CA ALA A 54 4.13 -5.93 6.95
C ALA A 54 3.90 -6.49 5.54
N ARG A 55 3.13 -5.76 4.75
CA ARG A 55 2.80 -6.10 3.38
C ARG A 55 3.50 -5.17 2.41
N LEU A 56 4.05 -5.73 1.32
CA LEU A 56 4.65 -4.94 0.26
C LEU A 56 3.59 -4.22 -0.57
N THR A 57 3.86 -2.96 -0.83
CA THR A 57 3.16 -2.13 -1.79
C THR A 57 4.20 -1.27 -2.50
N CYS A 58 3.84 -0.51 -3.51
CA CYS A 58 4.79 0.33 -4.20
C CYS A 58 4.36 1.80 -4.19
N GLU A 59 5.35 2.68 -4.31
CA GLU A 59 5.18 4.10 -4.49
C GLU A 59 5.57 4.46 -5.91
N MET A 60 4.66 5.14 -6.64
CA MET A 60 4.90 5.55 -8.02
C MET A 60 5.25 7.02 -8.12
N TYR A 61 6.26 7.31 -8.92
CA TYR A 61 6.66 8.65 -9.31
C TYR A 61 6.43 8.83 -10.80
N LEU A 62 5.86 9.96 -11.18
CA LEU A 62 5.69 10.35 -12.58
C LEU A 62 6.45 11.63 -12.84
N LEU A 63 7.33 11.62 -13.83
CA LEU A 63 8.10 12.77 -14.24
C LEU A 63 7.70 13.15 -15.66
N VAL A 64 7.30 14.40 -15.84
CA VAL A 64 6.84 14.92 -17.13
C VAL A 64 7.67 16.14 -17.48
N ASP A 65 8.25 16.15 -18.68
CA ASP A 65 8.89 17.36 -19.21
C ASP A 65 7.77 18.32 -19.67
N PRO A 66 7.58 19.45 -18.99
CA PRO A 66 6.50 20.36 -19.32
C PRO A 66 6.70 21.07 -20.68
N THR A 67 7.89 20.99 -21.25
CA THR A 67 8.20 21.62 -22.53
C THR A 67 8.09 20.68 -23.73
N ALA A 68 7.91 19.37 -23.49
CA ALA A 68 7.84 18.37 -24.53
C ALA A 68 6.43 18.23 -25.09
N GLY A 69 6.19 18.81 -26.26
CA GLY A 69 4.89 18.75 -26.93
C GLY A 69 3.84 19.68 -26.32
N ASN A 70 2.64 19.61 -26.85
CA ASN A 70 1.49 20.34 -26.32
C ASN A 70 0.79 19.54 -25.22
N PRO A 71 -0.16 20.16 -24.48
CA PRO A 71 -0.85 19.48 -23.38
C PRO A 71 -1.56 18.19 -23.78
N ARG A 72 -2.14 18.13 -24.96
CA ARG A 72 -2.85 16.94 -25.46
C ARG A 72 -1.88 15.79 -25.73
N GLU A 73 -0.75 16.10 -26.34
CA GLU A 73 0.31 15.11 -26.60
C GLU A 73 0.89 14.58 -25.28
N ARG A 74 1.16 15.47 -24.32
CA ARG A 74 1.66 15.04 -23.00
C ARG A 74 0.69 14.13 -22.31
N PHE A 75 -0.61 14.43 -22.38
CA PHE A 75 -1.63 13.59 -21.77
C PHE A 75 -1.69 12.20 -22.41
N GLY A 76 -1.66 12.12 -23.74
CA GLY A 76 -1.64 10.84 -24.45
C GLY A 76 -0.41 9.99 -24.11
N ARG A 77 0.75 10.62 -24.03
CA ARG A 77 1.99 9.95 -23.63
C ARG A 77 1.93 9.44 -22.20
N LEU A 78 1.34 10.23 -21.30
CA LEU A 78 1.14 9.85 -19.93
C LEU A 78 0.23 8.62 -19.80
N GLN A 79 -0.86 8.57 -20.57
CA GLN A 79 -1.76 7.41 -20.62
C GLN A 79 -1.02 6.14 -21.04
N MET A 80 -0.21 6.24 -22.09
CA MET A 80 0.57 5.10 -22.62
C MET A 80 1.57 4.60 -21.58
N LEU A 81 2.31 5.51 -20.96
CA LEU A 81 3.32 5.15 -19.97
C LEU A 81 2.67 4.59 -18.69
N HIS A 82 1.58 5.18 -18.27
CA HIS A 82 0.83 4.71 -17.10
C HIS A 82 0.36 3.27 -17.30
N LEU A 83 -0.22 2.96 -18.46
CA LEU A 83 -0.70 1.61 -18.76
C LEU A 83 0.46 0.59 -18.79
N ALA A 84 1.59 0.96 -19.39
CA ALA A 84 2.77 0.12 -19.40
C ALA A 84 3.33 -0.12 -17.99
N GLY A 85 3.37 0.92 -17.18
CA GLY A 85 3.79 0.82 -15.78
C GLY A 85 2.89 -0.08 -14.95
N GLU A 86 1.59 0.05 -15.12
CA GLU A 86 0.61 -0.81 -14.43
C GLU A 86 0.83 -2.28 -14.77
N ARG A 87 0.99 -2.59 -16.05
CA ARG A 87 1.26 -3.97 -16.50
C ARG A 87 2.58 -4.51 -15.95
N ASP A 88 3.61 -3.67 -15.88
CA ASP A 88 4.90 -4.06 -15.31
C ASP A 88 4.78 -4.39 -13.83
N LEU A 89 4.05 -3.57 -13.06
CA LEU A 89 3.82 -3.81 -11.63
C LEU A 89 3.02 -5.09 -11.38
N ILE A 90 1.99 -5.34 -12.16
CA ILE A 90 1.20 -6.58 -12.10
C ILE A 90 2.09 -7.79 -12.39
N ALA A 91 2.94 -7.71 -13.41
CA ALA A 91 3.86 -8.78 -13.76
C ALA A 91 4.88 -9.06 -12.65
N ARG A 92 5.19 -8.09 -11.80
CA ARG A 92 6.06 -8.24 -10.63
C ARG A 92 5.34 -8.74 -9.38
N GLY A 93 4.04 -9.00 -9.48
CA GLY A 93 3.24 -9.54 -8.38
C GLY A 93 2.68 -8.51 -7.42
N LEU A 94 2.78 -7.22 -7.72
CA LEU A 94 2.22 -6.17 -6.87
C LEU A 94 0.71 -6.03 -7.12
N GLU A 95 -0.03 -5.73 -6.07
CA GLU A 95 -1.49 -5.66 -6.10
C GLU A 95 -2.02 -4.23 -6.03
N ASP A 96 -1.23 -3.31 -5.49
CA ASP A 96 -1.60 -1.91 -5.37
C ASP A 96 -0.39 -0.99 -5.46
N ALA A 97 -0.68 0.29 -5.71
CA ALA A 97 0.33 1.33 -5.82
C ALA A 97 -0.18 2.61 -5.16
N HIS A 98 0.75 3.41 -4.65
CA HIS A 98 0.47 4.68 -4.01
C HIS A 98 1.23 5.80 -4.71
N ALA A 99 0.62 6.98 -4.78
CA ALA A 99 1.25 8.20 -5.27
C ALA A 99 1.02 9.32 -4.25
N TRP A 100 2.09 10.00 -3.90
CA TRP A 100 2.04 11.12 -2.96
C TRP A 100 2.15 12.42 -3.75
N LEU A 101 1.02 13.13 -3.89
CA LEU A 101 0.99 14.36 -4.66
C LEU A 101 1.24 15.57 -3.76
N PRO A 102 2.20 16.45 -4.13
CA PRO A 102 2.32 17.73 -3.42
C PRO A 102 1.00 18.50 -3.45
N PRO A 103 0.60 19.15 -2.35
CA PRO A 103 -0.71 19.82 -2.29
C PRO A 103 -0.96 20.81 -3.42
N ARG A 104 0.08 21.53 -3.87
CA ARG A 104 -0.05 22.53 -4.93
C ARG A 104 -0.47 21.97 -6.29
N ILE A 105 -0.19 20.70 -6.56
CA ILE A 105 -0.53 20.03 -7.83
C ILE A 105 -1.66 19.02 -7.68
N ALA A 106 -2.01 18.64 -6.45
CA ALA A 106 -2.96 17.57 -6.19
C ALA A 106 -4.33 17.83 -6.82
N LYS A 107 -4.82 19.07 -6.80
CA LYS A 107 -6.13 19.40 -7.37
C LYS A 107 -6.20 19.15 -8.87
N ARG A 108 -5.20 19.59 -9.62
CA ARG A 108 -5.19 19.45 -11.09
C ARG A 108 -4.73 18.08 -11.54
N PHE A 109 -3.60 17.61 -11.01
CA PHE A 109 -3.02 16.32 -11.40
C PHE A 109 -3.83 15.15 -10.86
N GLY A 110 -4.42 15.30 -9.67
CA GLY A 110 -5.28 14.28 -9.08
C GLY A 110 -6.47 13.92 -9.96
N ARG A 111 -7.09 14.90 -10.64
CA ARG A 111 -8.16 14.63 -11.60
C ARG A 111 -7.70 13.76 -12.77
N ARG A 112 -6.47 13.94 -13.23
CA ARG A 112 -5.88 13.11 -14.28
C ARG A 112 -5.65 11.69 -13.80
N LEU A 113 -5.12 11.51 -12.59
CA LEU A 113 -4.96 10.21 -11.98
C LEU A 113 -6.31 9.51 -11.81
N GLU A 114 -7.33 10.21 -11.34
CA GLU A 114 -8.68 9.67 -11.20
C GLU A 114 -9.22 9.19 -12.54
N SER A 115 -8.92 9.87 -13.64
CA SER A 115 -9.31 9.44 -14.99
C SER A 115 -8.63 8.14 -15.42
N PHE A 116 -7.51 7.76 -14.78
CA PHE A 116 -6.81 6.50 -15.00
C PHE A 116 -7.21 5.40 -14.02
N GLY A 117 -8.20 5.66 -13.17
CA GLY A 117 -8.68 4.67 -12.20
C GLY A 117 -8.09 4.80 -10.80
N TRP A 118 -7.26 5.81 -10.55
CA TRP A 118 -6.78 6.08 -9.20
C TRP A 118 -7.91 6.65 -8.34
N VAL A 119 -7.87 6.31 -7.07
CA VAL A 119 -8.84 6.79 -6.08
C VAL A 119 -8.11 7.62 -5.05
N ARG A 120 -8.63 8.83 -4.77
CA ARG A 120 -8.15 9.61 -3.66
C ARG A 120 -8.60 8.97 -2.35
N ASP A 121 -7.65 8.64 -1.49
CA ASP A 121 -7.95 7.95 -0.24
C ASP A 121 -7.82 8.89 0.94
N ASP A 122 -8.92 9.58 1.26
CA ASP A 122 -9.00 10.50 2.39
C ASP A 122 -9.37 9.81 3.71
N GLY A 123 -9.65 8.51 3.68
CA GLY A 123 -10.03 7.72 4.86
C GLY A 123 -8.87 7.40 5.80
N TRP A 124 -7.64 7.67 5.38
CA TRP A 124 -6.44 7.31 6.11
C TRP A 124 -5.61 8.54 6.47
N THR A 125 -4.96 8.50 7.64
CA THR A 125 -3.91 9.46 7.99
C THR A 125 -2.57 8.79 7.77
N PRO A 126 -1.76 9.25 6.80
CA PRO A 126 -0.52 8.59 6.45
C PRO A 126 0.57 8.83 7.49
N TYR A 127 1.31 7.77 7.80
CA TYR A 127 2.54 7.83 8.59
C TYR A 127 3.67 7.24 7.76
N CYS A 128 4.83 7.87 7.81
CA CYS A 128 6.01 7.43 7.08
C CYS A 128 7.20 7.35 8.02
N ARG A 129 7.97 6.27 7.92
CA ARG A 129 9.21 6.10 8.66
C ARG A 129 10.32 5.66 7.72
N ARG A 130 11.44 6.37 7.76
CA ARG A 130 12.65 5.93 7.07
C ARG A 130 13.31 4.82 7.90
N LEU A 131 13.56 3.67 7.27
CA LEU A 131 14.17 2.51 7.91
C LEU A 131 15.70 2.54 7.82
N ARG A 132 16.25 3.24 6.82
CA ARG A 132 17.69 3.48 6.64
C ARG A 132 17.95 4.92 6.24
N ASP A 133 19.13 5.43 6.56
CA ASP A 133 19.58 6.76 6.14
C ASP A 133 19.96 6.80 4.66
#